data_1553789d78ac566e912af0f20be0907c
#
_entry.id   1553789d78ac566e912af0f20be0907c
#
_cell.length_a   1.000
_cell.length_b   1.000
_cell.length_c   1.000
_cell.angle_alpha   90.00
_cell.angle_beta   90.00
_cell.angle_gamma   90.00
#
_symmetry.space_group_name_H-M   'P 1'
#
loop_
_entity.id
_entity.type
_entity.pdbx_description
1 polymer ?
#
loop_
_entity_poly.entity_id
_entity_poly.type
_entity_poly.pdbx_seq_one_letter_code
_entity_poly.pdbx_strand_id
1 'polypeptide(L)'
;MKWQAALAGALASAVVGFMASSIVAPSAASADIRIVGDPGGEVSSYIRKFHELRDSGQRVVIDGPCLSACTLLTGIIPRDHVCVTQHAMLGFHAASYYDDASRSLVPTREGSALVMRLYPAQIRNWIERHGGLTPHLIELRGHELTALYHTCQ
;
A
#
# COMPACT_ATOMS: atom_id res chain seq x y z
N MET A 1 16.87 -9.24 93.49
CA MET A 1 15.78 -9.02 92.54
C MET A 1 16.29 -8.05 91.51
N LYS A 2 16.54 -8.59 90.25
CA LYS A 2 17.12 -7.82 89.12
C LYS A 2 16.04 -7.70 88.08
N TRP A 3 15.65 -6.48 87.74
CA TRP A 3 14.75 -6.22 86.62
C TRP A 3 15.57 -5.99 85.35
N GLN A 4 15.31 -6.78 84.30
CA GLN A 4 15.88 -6.52 82.98
C GLN A 4 14.81 -5.93 82.08
N ALA A 5 15.07 -4.74 81.58
CA ALA A 5 14.23 -4.09 80.58
C ALA A 5 14.60 -4.55 79.18
N ALA A 6 13.63 -5.08 78.44
CA ALA A 6 13.77 -5.45 77.04
C ALA A 6 13.50 -4.23 76.14
N LEU A 7 14.50 -3.85 75.33
CA LEU A 7 14.38 -2.88 74.26
C LEU A 7 13.85 -3.54 72.99
N ALA A 8 12.66 -3.17 72.56
CA ALA A 8 12.09 -3.56 71.27
C ALA A 8 12.56 -2.60 70.20
N GLY A 9 13.41 -3.09 69.31
CA GLY A 9 13.86 -2.39 68.12
C GLY A 9 12.82 -2.53 67.00
N ALA A 10 12.24 -1.41 66.60
CA ALA A 10 11.37 -1.34 65.41
C ALA A 10 12.22 -1.18 64.16
N LEU A 11 12.24 -2.21 63.30
CA LEU A 11 12.83 -2.15 61.94
C LEU A 11 11.81 -1.53 60.97
N ALA A 12 12.05 -0.31 60.59
CA ALA A 12 11.28 0.35 59.52
C ALA A 12 11.79 -0.13 58.14
N SER A 13 11.04 -0.97 57.46
CA SER A 13 11.31 -1.40 56.11
C SER A 13 10.84 -0.30 55.13
N ALA A 14 11.79 0.42 54.52
CA ALA A 14 11.51 1.36 53.44
C ALA A 14 11.28 0.55 52.14
N VAL A 15 10.03 0.52 51.66
CA VAL A 15 9.69 -0.02 50.33
C VAL A 15 9.96 1.09 49.32
N VAL A 16 11.08 0.96 48.59
CA VAL A 16 11.38 1.81 47.45
C VAL A 16 10.54 1.34 46.24
N GLY A 17 9.44 2.03 45.98
CA GLY A 17 8.60 1.81 44.81
C GLY A 17 9.32 2.25 43.54
N PHE A 18 9.73 1.31 42.73
CA PHE A 18 10.30 1.52 41.38
C PHE A 18 9.14 1.88 40.45
N MET A 19 8.90 3.17 40.19
CA MET A 19 7.99 3.63 39.14
C MET A 19 8.65 3.38 37.79
N ALA A 20 8.26 2.31 37.11
CA ALA A 20 8.66 2.06 35.73
C ALA A 20 7.94 3.07 34.81
N SER A 21 8.62 4.13 34.45
CA SER A 21 8.14 5.06 33.41
C SER A 21 8.22 4.35 32.06
N SER A 22 7.07 3.95 31.52
CA SER A 22 6.95 3.42 30.16
C SER A 22 7.22 4.54 29.18
N ILE A 23 8.41 4.57 28.60
CA ILE A 23 8.75 5.48 27.49
C ILE A 23 8.03 4.94 26.26
N VAL A 24 6.89 5.54 25.90
CA VAL A 24 6.24 5.33 24.60
C VAL A 24 7.12 6.04 23.57
N ALA A 25 7.95 5.27 22.86
CA ALA A 25 8.70 5.79 21.74
C ALA A 25 7.70 6.29 20.66
N PRO A 26 7.88 7.52 20.13
CA PRO A 26 7.04 7.97 19.02
C PRO A 26 7.26 7.02 17.85
N SER A 27 6.16 6.41 17.37
CA SER A 27 6.18 5.65 16.12
C SER A 27 6.62 6.61 15.01
N ALA A 28 7.76 6.37 14.38
CA ALA A 28 8.19 7.15 13.23
C ALA A 28 7.10 7.00 12.16
N ALA A 29 6.40 8.09 11.85
CA ALA A 29 5.45 8.10 10.75
C ALA A 29 6.22 7.73 9.48
N SER A 30 5.89 6.57 8.90
CA SER A 30 6.51 6.13 7.65
C SER A 30 6.15 7.13 6.55
N ALA A 31 7.16 7.63 5.81
CA ALA A 31 6.93 8.60 4.75
C ALA A 31 6.03 8.00 3.64
N ASP A 32 5.10 8.80 3.13
CA ASP A 32 4.24 8.40 2.02
C ASP A 32 5.07 8.09 0.77
N ILE A 33 4.72 7.03 0.07
CA ILE A 33 5.30 6.72 -1.25
C ILE A 33 4.52 7.48 -2.31
N ARG A 34 5.20 8.40 -3.02
CA ARG A 34 4.58 9.22 -4.07
C ARG A 34 4.93 8.71 -5.47
N ILE A 35 3.89 8.42 -6.27
CA ILE A 35 4.01 8.02 -7.67
C ILE A 35 3.70 9.25 -8.52
N VAL A 36 4.74 9.89 -9.07
CA VAL A 36 4.63 11.07 -9.95
C VAL A 36 4.65 10.70 -11.45
N GLY A 37 5.00 9.44 -11.75
CA GLY A 37 5.02 8.87 -13.09
C GLY A 37 5.64 7.48 -13.04
N ASP A 38 4.87 6.48 -13.45
CA ASP A 38 5.31 5.08 -13.49
C ASP A 38 4.69 4.41 -14.73
N PRO A 39 5.51 4.06 -15.75
CA PRO A 39 5.03 3.46 -16.99
C PRO A 39 4.61 2.00 -16.84
N GLY A 40 4.81 1.39 -15.67
CA GLY A 40 4.62 -0.03 -15.47
C GLY A 40 5.82 -0.86 -15.91
N GLY A 41 5.63 -2.17 -16.04
CA GLY A 41 6.67 -3.10 -16.37
C GLY A 41 6.25 -4.54 -16.15
N GLU A 42 7.19 -5.38 -15.74
CA GLU A 42 6.97 -6.81 -15.54
C GLU A 42 6.03 -7.06 -14.35
N VAL A 43 4.91 -7.76 -14.61
CA VAL A 43 3.78 -7.94 -13.68
C VAL A 43 4.22 -8.56 -12.35
N SER A 44 5.06 -9.60 -12.37
CA SER A 44 5.47 -10.31 -11.14
C SER A 44 6.33 -9.42 -10.23
N SER A 45 7.15 -8.56 -10.80
CA SER A 45 7.96 -7.58 -10.07
C SER A 45 7.09 -6.54 -9.36
N TYR A 46 6.03 -6.06 -10.03
CA TYR A 46 5.07 -5.13 -9.44
C TYR A 46 4.23 -5.78 -8.34
N ILE A 47 3.79 -7.02 -8.53
CA ILE A 47 3.08 -7.78 -7.49
C ILE A 47 3.94 -7.87 -6.23
N ARG A 48 5.21 -8.28 -6.35
CA ARG A 48 6.13 -8.37 -5.21
C ARG A 48 6.33 -7.01 -4.54
N LYS A 49 6.68 -5.97 -5.32
CA LYS A 49 6.86 -4.59 -4.84
C LYS A 49 5.65 -4.10 -4.03
N PHE A 50 4.43 -4.33 -4.51
CA PHE A 50 3.23 -3.86 -3.85
C PHE A 50 2.83 -4.69 -2.63
N HIS A 51 3.17 -5.98 -2.59
CA HIS A 51 3.05 -6.76 -1.35
C HIS A 51 4.00 -6.25 -0.27
N GLU A 52 5.27 -6.00 -0.60
CA GLU A 52 6.24 -5.42 0.33
C GLU A 52 5.75 -4.05 0.85
N LEU A 53 5.23 -3.22 -0.05
CA LEU A 53 4.71 -1.91 0.31
C LEU A 53 3.45 -2.00 1.21
N ARG A 54 2.51 -2.90 0.89
CA ARG A 54 1.36 -3.19 1.75
C ARG A 54 1.78 -3.63 3.15
N ASP A 55 2.74 -4.54 3.22
CA ASP A 55 3.19 -5.14 4.48
C ASP A 55 3.99 -4.14 5.34
N SER A 56 4.57 -3.09 4.72
CA SER A 56 5.19 -1.96 5.43
C SER A 56 4.18 -0.99 6.05
N GLY A 57 2.90 -1.06 5.66
CA GLY A 57 1.85 -0.16 6.12
C GLY A 57 1.97 1.27 5.59
N GLN A 58 2.87 1.53 4.64
CA GLN A 58 3.05 2.86 4.05
C GLN A 58 1.85 3.26 3.18
N ARG A 59 1.56 4.56 3.19
CA ARG A 59 0.54 5.13 2.28
C ARG A 59 1.14 5.39 0.91
N VAL A 60 0.30 5.26 -0.11
CA VAL A 60 0.64 5.57 -1.50
C VAL A 60 -0.15 6.79 -1.96
N VAL A 61 0.57 7.78 -2.45
CA VAL A 61 0.04 8.98 -3.09
C VAL A 61 0.23 8.84 -4.59
N ILE A 62 -0.85 8.74 -5.36
CA ILE A 62 -0.79 8.80 -6.83
C ILE A 62 -0.88 10.27 -7.23
N ASP A 63 0.21 10.82 -7.78
CA ASP A 63 0.35 12.23 -8.14
C ASP A 63 0.76 12.43 -9.61
N GLY A 64 0.47 11.46 -10.43
CA GLY A 64 0.77 11.47 -11.86
C GLY A 64 0.32 10.18 -12.53
N PRO A 65 0.78 9.91 -13.76
CA PRO A 65 0.46 8.69 -14.47
C PRO A 65 1.01 7.44 -13.77
N CYS A 66 0.13 6.48 -13.50
CA CYS A 66 0.45 5.14 -13.05
C CYS A 66 -0.13 4.16 -14.08
N LEU A 67 0.73 3.60 -14.93
CA LEU A 67 0.31 2.88 -16.12
C LEU A 67 0.60 1.38 -16.01
N SER A 68 -0.18 0.56 -16.71
CA SER A 68 0.10 -0.87 -16.87
C SER A 68 0.23 -1.60 -15.52
N ALA A 69 1.32 -2.31 -15.29
CA ALA A 69 1.57 -3.05 -14.04
C ALA A 69 1.58 -2.16 -12.79
N CYS A 70 1.83 -0.84 -12.92
CA CYS A 70 1.69 0.11 -11.81
C CYS A 70 0.26 0.10 -11.24
N THR A 71 -0.77 -0.07 -12.07
CA THR A 71 -2.17 -0.07 -11.63
C THR A 71 -2.55 -1.24 -10.72
N LEU A 72 -1.71 -2.30 -10.64
CA LEU A 72 -1.92 -3.44 -9.75
C LEU A 72 -1.92 -3.06 -8.27
N LEU A 73 -1.35 -1.89 -7.91
CA LEU A 73 -1.46 -1.35 -6.56
C LEU A 73 -2.91 -1.28 -6.08
N THR A 74 -3.86 -1.03 -7.00
CA THR A 74 -5.29 -0.87 -6.68
C THR A 74 -5.95 -2.14 -6.15
N GLY A 75 -5.38 -3.30 -6.42
CA GLY A 75 -5.85 -4.59 -5.94
C GLY A 75 -5.02 -5.21 -4.83
N ILE A 76 -3.81 -4.69 -4.59
CA ILE A 76 -2.88 -5.27 -3.62
C ILE A 76 -2.80 -4.42 -2.36
N ILE A 77 -2.79 -3.09 -2.50
CA ILE A 77 -2.72 -2.17 -1.37
C ILE A 77 -4.14 -1.84 -0.89
N PRO A 78 -4.41 -1.87 0.42
CA PRO A 78 -5.71 -1.47 0.97
C PRO A 78 -6.11 -0.07 0.49
N ARG A 79 -7.39 0.10 0.13
CA ARG A 79 -7.88 1.34 -0.48
C ARG A 79 -7.70 2.57 0.41
N ASP A 80 -7.78 2.42 1.71
CA ASP A 80 -7.57 3.45 2.73
C ASP A 80 -6.10 3.89 2.84
N HIS A 81 -5.18 3.08 2.30
CA HIS A 81 -3.76 3.42 2.18
C HIS A 81 -3.40 4.06 0.84
N VAL A 82 -4.38 4.29 -0.05
CA VAL A 82 -4.16 4.92 -1.35
C VAL A 82 -4.95 6.22 -1.43
N CYS A 83 -4.30 7.33 -1.78
CA CYS A 83 -4.97 8.56 -2.15
C CYS A 83 -4.50 9.09 -3.51
N VAL A 84 -5.31 9.95 -4.11
CA VAL A 84 -5.05 10.50 -5.45
C VAL A 84 -5.03 12.02 -5.42
N THR A 85 -4.12 12.63 -6.19
CA THR A 85 -4.13 14.08 -6.42
C THR A 85 -4.91 14.43 -7.69
N GLN A 86 -5.04 15.71 -8.00
CA GLN A 86 -5.63 16.18 -9.26
C GLN A 86 -4.83 15.75 -10.51
N HIS A 87 -3.55 15.39 -10.35
CA HIS A 87 -2.68 14.94 -11.44
C HIS A 87 -2.73 13.43 -11.67
N ALA A 88 -3.39 12.70 -10.76
CA ALA A 88 -3.45 11.26 -10.79
C ALA A 88 -4.16 10.73 -12.04
N MET A 89 -3.59 9.69 -12.63
CA MET A 89 -4.18 8.94 -13.74
C MET A 89 -3.80 7.47 -13.62
N LEU A 90 -4.76 6.57 -13.75
CA LEU A 90 -4.54 5.13 -13.87
C LEU A 90 -4.75 4.72 -15.32
N GLY A 91 -3.73 4.10 -15.93
CA GLY A 91 -3.80 3.67 -17.32
C GLY A 91 -3.76 2.14 -17.44
N PHE A 92 -4.79 1.58 -18.06
CA PHE A 92 -4.99 0.13 -18.20
C PHE A 92 -4.90 -0.29 -19.66
N HIS A 93 -4.22 -1.41 -19.91
CA HIS A 93 -4.19 -2.08 -21.21
C HIS A 93 -3.98 -3.58 -21.05
N ALA A 94 -4.08 -4.33 -22.15
CA ALA A 94 -3.85 -5.77 -22.17
C ALA A 94 -2.42 -6.11 -21.72
N ALA A 95 -2.27 -7.16 -20.92
CA ALA A 95 -0.96 -7.71 -20.63
C ALA A 95 -0.31 -8.28 -21.89
N SER A 96 1.02 -8.13 -21.99
CA SER A 96 1.80 -8.63 -23.11
C SER A 96 3.05 -9.36 -22.59
N TYR A 97 3.60 -10.22 -23.44
CA TYR A 97 4.93 -10.79 -23.26
C TYR A 97 5.85 -10.31 -24.38
N TYR A 98 7.14 -10.32 -24.12
CA TYR A 98 8.14 -10.03 -25.15
C TYR A 98 8.37 -11.31 -25.96
N ASP A 99 8.17 -11.21 -27.28
CA ASP A 99 8.45 -12.29 -28.23
C ASP A 99 9.80 -12.05 -28.90
N ASP A 100 10.76 -12.95 -28.63
CA ASP A 100 12.12 -12.85 -29.15
C ASP A 100 12.18 -12.98 -30.67
N ALA A 101 11.28 -13.76 -31.30
CA ALA A 101 11.26 -13.97 -32.74
C ALA A 101 10.82 -12.73 -33.52
N SER A 102 9.75 -12.06 -33.04
CA SER A 102 9.27 -10.81 -33.66
C SER A 102 9.92 -9.56 -33.04
N ARG A 103 10.68 -9.70 -31.93
CA ARG A 103 11.31 -8.64 -31.17
C ARG A 103 10.31 -7.56 -30.75
N SER A 104 9.10 -7.97 -30.36
CA SER A 104 8.00 -7.08 -30.02
C SER A 104 7.18 -7.58 -28.83
N LEU A 105 6.39 -6.66 -28.24
CA LEU A 105 5.41 -7.01 -27.22
C LEU A 105 4.14 -7.56 -27.87
N VAL A 106 3.77 -8.79 -27.51
CA VAL A 106 2.59 -9.48 -28.01
C VAL A 106 1.54 -9.57 -26.91
N PRO A 107 0.32 -9.03 -27.11
CA PRO A 107 -0.77 -9.13 -26.13
C PRO A 107 -1.16 -10.60 -25.87
N THR A 108 -1.44 -10.90 -24.60
CA THR A 108 -1.88 -12.25 -24.20
C THR A 108 -3.18 -12.22 -23.43
N ARG A 109 -4.11 -13.11 -23.80
CA ARG A 109 -5.39 -13.24 -23.12
C ARG A 109 -5.23 -13.80 -21.71
N GLU A 110 -4.34 -14.75 -21.53
CA GLU A 110 -4.06 -15.39 -20.23
C GLU A 110 -3.48 -14.39 -19.25
N GLY A 111 -2.51 -13.58 -19.69
CA GLY A 111 -1.92 -12.51 -18.89
C GLY A 111 -2.95 -11.44 -18.54
N SER A 112 -3.76 -11.01 -19.49
CA SER A 112 -4.85 -10.04 -19.25
C SER A 112 -5.90 -10.57 -18.29
N ALA A 113 -6.28 -11.85 -18.39
CA ALA A 113 -7.20 -12.48 -17.45
C ALA A 113 -6.60 -12.60 -16.04
N LEU A 114 -5.29 -12.85 -15.92
CA LEU A 114 -4.59 -12.85 -14.63
C LEU A 114 -4.64 -11.45 -14.00
N VAL A 115 -4.27 -10.43 -14.75
CA VAL A 115 -4.27 -9.04 -14.29
C VAL A 115 -5.67 -8.59 -13.87
N MET A 116 -6.71 -8.94 -14.65
CA MET A 116 -8.11 -8.63 -14.30
C MET A 116 -8.52 -9.24 -12.95
N ARG A 117 -8.05 -10.44 -12.62
CA ARG A 117 -8.37 -11.06 -11.31
C ARG A 117 -7.73 -10.33 -10.12
N LEU A 118 -6.64 -9.62 -10.34
CA LEU A 118 -5.95 -8.85 -9.30
C LEU A 118 -6.65 -7.51 -8.99
N TYR A 119 -7.42 -6.97 -9.92
CA TYR A 119 -8.13 -5.70 -9.68
C TYR A 119 -9.34 -5.87 -8.76
N PRO A 120 -9.67 -4.88 -7.92
CA PRO A 120 -10.91 -4.85 -7.15
C PRO A 120 -12.14 -4.69 -8.07
N ALA A 121 -13.31 -5.11 -7.60
CA ALA A 121 -14.53 -5.15 -8.40
C ALA A 121 -14.86 -3.82 -9.09
N GLN A 122 -14.70 -2.68 -8.40
CA GLN A 122 -14.99 -1.37 -8.96
C GLN A 122 -14.07 -1.02 -10.15
N ILE A 123 -12.79 -1.42 -10.10
CA ILE A 123 -11.85 -1.21 -11.21
C ILE A 123 -12.18 -2.16 -12.37
N ARG A 124 -12.46 -3.45 -12.09
CA ARG A 124 -12.89 -4.39 -13.14
C ARG A 124 -14.12 -3.88 -13.88
N ASN A 125 -15.16 -3.48 -13.14
CA ASN A 125 -16.39 -2.97 -13.71
C ASN A 125 -16.16 -1.70 -14.55
N TRP A 126 -15.25 -0.83 -14.11
CA TRP A 126 -14.88 0.35 -14.88
C TRP A 126 -14.19 -0.04 -16.19
N ILE A 127 -13.19 -0.93 -16.15
CA ILE A 127 -12.47 -1.45 -17.33
C ILE A 127 -13.45 -2.08 -18.31
N GLU A 128 -14.38 -2.93 -17.85
CA GLU A 128 -15.37 -3.60 -18.70
C GLU A 128 -16.28 -2.60 -19.42
N ARG A 129 -16.74 -1.55 -18.72
CA ARG A 129 -17.56 -0.49 -19.34
C ARG A 129 -16.80 0.34 -20.37
N HIS A 130 -15.46 0.35 -20.31
CA HIS A 130 -14.61 1.10 -21.24
C HIS A 130 -13.96 0.20 -22.32
N GLY A 131 -14.56 -0.98 -22.60
CA GLY A 131 -14.16 -1.86 -23.69
C GLY A 131 -13.17 -2.95 -23.32
N GLY A 132 -12.89 -3.13 -22.02
CA GLY A 132 -12.01 -4.18 -21.51
C GLY A 132 -10.53 -3.85 -21.70
N LEU A 133 -9.67 -4.81 -21.34
CA LEU A 133 -8.22 -4.69 -21.58
C LEU A 133 -7.90 -5.02 -23.04
N THR A 134 -7.55 -4.00 -23.80
CA THR A 134 -7.10 -4.07 -25.18
C THR A 134 -5.63 -3.60 -25.27
N PRO A 135 -4.95 -3.74 -26.42
CA PRO A 135 -3.63 -3.13 -26.60
C PRO A 135 -3.61 -1.60 -26.46
N HIS A 136 -4.76 -0.95 -26.62
CA HIS A 136 -4.90 0.49 -26.44
C HIS A 136 -5.10 0.82 -24.97
N LEU A 137 -4.43 1.90 -24.52
CA LEU A 137 -4.54 2.40 -23.16
C LEU A 137 -5.92 3.05 -22.96
N ILE A 138 -6.60 2.68 -21.86
CA ILE A 138 -7.76 3.37 -21.33
C ILE A 138 -7.38 4.06 -20.03
N GLU A 139 -7.87 5.28 -19.80
CA GLU A 139 -7.42 6.16 -18.71
C GLU A 139 -8.54 6.48 -17.72
N LEU A 140 -8.36 6.07 -16.48
CA LEU A 140 -9.21 6.45 -15.35
C LEU A 140 -8.61 7.65 -14.63
N ARG A 141 -9.28 8.80 -14.70
CA ARG A 141 -8.80 10.07 -14.13
C ARG A 141 -9.93 11.01 -13.74
N GLY A 142 -9.57 12.15 -13.15
CA GLY A 142 -10.52 13.19 -12.79
C GLY A 142 -11.63 12.70 -11.89
N HIS A 143 -12.88 13.09 -12.17
CA HIS A 143 -14.03 12.78 -11.33
C HIS A 143 -14.30 11.27 -11.17
N GLU A 144 -14.08 10.47 -12.21
CA GLU A 144 -14.27 9.02 -12.13
C GLU A 144 -13.26 8.38 -11.17
N LEU A 145 -12.00 8.84 -11.16
CA LEU A 145 -10.97 8.35 -10.25
C LEU A 145 -11.25 8.79 -8.80
N THR A 146 -11.63 10.04 -8.57
CA THR A 146 -11.94 10.57 -7.24
C THR A 146 -13.24 10.00 -6.65
N ALA A 147 -14.13 9.46 -7.49
CA ALA A 147 -15.26 8.68 -7.01
C ALA A 147 -14.85 7.31 -6.44
N LEU A 148 -13.69 6.79 -6.81
CA LEU A 148 -13.18 5.49 -6.37
C LEU A 148 -12.12 5.60 -5.28
N TYR A 149 -11.34 6.67 -5.21
CA TYR A 149 -10.25 6.87 -4.26
C TYR A 149 -10.34 8.23 -3.58
N HIS A 150 -9.94 8.30 -2.32
CA HIS A 150 -9.88 9.57 -1.59
C HIS A 150 -8.86 10.52 -2.22
N THR A 151 -9.19 11.81 -2.24
CA THR A 151 -8.20 12.84 -2.55
C THR A 151 -7.21 12.98 -1.41
N CYS A 152 -5.93 13.13 -1.75
CA CYS A 152 -4.88 13.40 -0.76
C CYS A 152 -5.11 14.80 -0.14
N GLN A 153 -4.97 14.87 1.17
CA GLN A 153 -5.02 16.12 1.94
C GLN A 153 -3.63 16.73 2.05
#